data_983ff000b729b34c3845e87d17cb5047
#
_entry.id   983ff000b729b34c3845e87d17cb5047
#
_cell.length_a   1.000
_cell.length_b   1.000
_cell.length_c   1.000
_cell.angle_alpha   90.00
_cell.angle_beta   90.00
_cell.angle_gamma   90.00
#
_symmetry.space_group_name_H-M   'P 1'
#
loop_
_entity.id
_entity.type
_entity.pdbx_description
1 polymer ?
#
loop_
_entity_poly.entity_id
_entity_poly.type
_entity_poly.pdbx_seq_one_letter_code
_entity_poly.pdbx_strand_id
1 'polypeptide(L)'
;SIKQPDLSLSLLDKMLSIITINKIKPIICFTKLDLADKNDKKLIKQLKKYYESINIPVLNNKKIGKLKRSLKNQVVVFTGQTGAGKSSLLNKIDKTLNLKTGEISMALNRGKHTTRHVELFELNNTYIVDTPGFSALDFNDISDEQIKDSFVEFGKYNCKFNNCMHINEKECKVKDAVENQQILLSRYENYKSFVKRK
;
A
#
# COMPACT_ATOMS: atom_id res chain seq x y z
N SER A 1 -3.34 1.63 9.43
CA SER A 1 -4.16 1.21 10.56
C SER A 1 -5.63 1.18 10.21
N ILE A 2 -6.45 0.52 11.05
CA ILE A 2 -7.90 0.56 10.88
C ILE A 2 -8.53 1.76 11.61
N LYS A 3 -7.94 2.14 12.74
CA LYS A 3 -8.30 3.32 13.54
C LYS A 3 -7.05 4.05 14.02
N GLN A 4 -7.15 5.35 14.28
CA GLN A 4 -6.12 6.19 14.91
C GLN A 4 -4.72 6.11 14.25
N PRO A 5 -4.56 6.50 12.98
CA PRO A 5 -5.54 7.13 12.09
C PRO A 5 -6.51 6.12 11.44
N ASP A 6 -7.67 6.62 11.04
CA ASP A 6 -8.66 5.82 10.32
C ASP A 6 -8.14 5.36 8.97
N LEU A 7 -8.64 4.21 8.49
CA LEU A 7 -8.27 3.67 7.20
C LEU A 7 -8.79 4.57 6.06
N SER A 8 -7.88 5.20 5.34
CA SER A 8 -8.17 5.89 4.09
C SER A 8 -7.92 4.95 2.91
N LEU A 9 -8.96 4.53 2.22
CA LEU A 9 -8.85 3.70 1.01
C LEU A 9 -8.17 4.47 -0.13
N SER A 10 -8.41 5.78 -0.23
CA SER A 10 -7.74 6.61 -1.24
C SER A 10 -6.23 6.66 -1.03
N LEU A 11 -5.78 6.85 0.22
CA LEU A 11 -4.36 6.83 0.52
C LEU A 11 -3.74 5.43 0.32
N LEU A 12 -4.47 4.36 0.69
CA LEU A 12 -4.02 2.99 0.43
C LEU A 12 -3.82 2.75 -1.07
N ASP A 13 -4.78 3.12 -1.89
CA ASP A 13 -4.71 2.92 -3.34
C ASP A 13 -3.62 3.80 -3.97
N LYS A 14 -3.44 5.03 -3.48
CA LYS A 14 -2.34 5.90 -3.91
C LYS A 14 -0.98 5.28 -3.62
N MET A 15 -0.78 4.75 -2.41
CA MET A 15 0.44 4.03 -2.04
C MET A 15 0.66 2.80 -2.93
N LEU A 16 -0.36 1.98 -3.13
CA LEU A 16 -0.28 0.79 -3.98
C LEU A 16 0.10 1.14 -5.42
N SER A 17 -0.50 2.20 -5.99
CA SER A 17 -0.18 2.67 -7.33
C SER A 17 1.29 3.07 -7.45
N ILE A 18 1.79 3.91 -6.55
CA ILE A 18 3.19 4.36 -6.56
C ILE A 18 4.17 3.17 -6.38
N ILE A 19 3.87 2.25 -5.48
CA ILE A 19 4.67 1.05 -5.26
C ILE A 19 4.71 0.18 -6.53
N THR A 20 3.56 0.01 -7.20
CA THR A 20 3.44 -0.79 -8.42
C THR A 20 4.16 -0.14 -9.61
N ILE A 21 4.03 1.19 -9.79
CA ILE A 21 4.74 1.96 -10.82
C ILE A 21 6.26 1.79 -10.67
N ASN A 22 6.75 1.77 -9.44
CA ASN A 22 8.17 1.54 -9.14
C ASN A 22 8.57 0.04 -9.21
N LYS A 23 7.71 -0.84 -9.71
CA LYS A 23 7.95 -2.28 -9.87
C LYS A 23 8.29 -2.99 -8.55
N ILE A 24 7.84 -2.45 -7.43
CA ILE A 24 7.99 -3.03 -6.09
C ILE A 24 6.76 -3.89 -5.78
N LYS A 25 6.94 -5.03 -5.14
CA LYS A 25 5.85 -5.92 -4.75
C LYS A 25 5.18 -5.43 -3.46
N PRO A 26 3.92 -5.01 -3.47
CA PRO A 26 3.23 -4.55 -2.27
C PRO A 26 2.79 -5.69 -1.37
N ILE A 27 2.82 -5.45 -0.06
CA ILE A 27 2.15 -6.26 0.96
C ILE A 27 1.34 -5.32 1.85
N ILE A 28 0.05 -5.55 1.96
CA ILE A 28 -0.80 -4.79 2.88
C ILE A 28 -0.73 -5.43 4.27
N CYS A 29 -0.41 -4.63 5.29
CA CYS A 29 -0.45 -5.09 6.69
C CYS A 29 -1.43 -4.24 7.51
N PHE A 30 -2.55 -4.82 7.92
CA PHE A 30 -3.48 -4.17 8.83
C PHE A 30 -2.97 -4.19 10.26
N THR A 31 -2.97 -3.00 10.89
CA THR A 31 -2.54 -2.78 12.28
C THR A 31 -3.71 -2.29 13.14
N LYS A 32 -3.52 -2.27 14.45
CA LYS A 32 -4.50 -1.80 15.45
C LYS A 32 -5.86 -2.49 15.36
N LEU A 33 -5.84 -3.79 15.07
CA LEU A 33 -7.05 -4.63 14.98
C LEU A 33 -7.77 -4.83 16.31
N ASP A 34 -7.16 -4.46 17.40
CA ASP A 34 -7.73 -4.36 18.75
C ASP A 34 -8.78 -3.26 18.85
N LEU A 35 -8.64 -2.18 18.07
CA LEU A 35 -9.57 -1.06 18.00
C LEU A 35 -10.73 -1.29 17.00
N ALA A 36 -10.69 -2.37 16.23
CA ALA A 36 -11.64 -2.63 15.16
C ALA A 36 -13.00 -3.10 15.71
N ASP A 37 -14.06 -2.42 15.33
CA ASP A 37 -15.45 -2.80 15.59
C ASP A 37 -15.95 -3.90 14.62
N LYS A 38 -17.25 -4.23 14.67
CA LYS A 38 -17.85 -5.25 13.80
C LYS A 38 -17.81 -4.85 12.31
N ASN A 39 -18.06 -3.58 12.01
CA ASN A 39 -18.06 -3.06 10.65
C ASN A 39 -16.64 -3.02 10.07
N ASP A 40 -15.67 -2.59 10.87
CA ASP A 40 -14.26 -2.62 10.50
C ASP A 40 -13.78 -4.03 10.16
N LYS A 41 -14.16 -5.02 10.98
CA LYS A 41 -13.81 -6.43 10.74
C LYS A 41 -14.42 -6.96 9.43
N LYS A 42 -15.67 -6.55 9.12
CA LYS A 42 -16.33 -6.90 7.85
C LYS A 42 -15.59 -6.26 6.67
N LEU A 43 -15.27 -4.97 6.77
CA LEU A 43 -14.50 -4.23 5.76
C LEU A 43 -13.13 -4.88 5.53
N ILE A 44 -12.36 -5.16 6.59
CA ILE A 44 -11.05 -5.82 6.47
C ILE A 44 -11.17 -7.17 5.76
N LYS A 45 -12.21 -7.97 6.08
CA LYS A 45 -12.43 -9.26 5.41
C LYS A 45 -12.71 -9.10 3.92
N GLN A 46 -13.51 -8.09 3.56
CA GLN A 46 -13.81 -7.75 2.15
C GLN A 46 -12.54 -7.30 1.41
N LEU A 47 -11.81 -6.33 1.97
CA LEU A 47 -10.57 -5.82 1.41
C LEU A 47 -9.52 -6.93 1.25
N LYS A 48 -9.38 -7.78 2.27
CA LYS A 48 -8.47 -8.92 2.19
C LYS A 48 -8.82 -9.84 1.03
N LYS A 49 -10.10 -10.26 0.91
CA LYS A 49 -10.55 -11.12 -0.19
C LYS A 49 -10.25 -10.48 -1.55
N TYR A 50 -10.51 -9.19 -1.67
CA TYR A 50 -10.30 -8.46 -2.92
C TYR A 50 -8.82 -8.34 -3.28
N TYR A 51 -7.98 -7.79 -2.40
CA TYR A 51 -6.57 -7.60 -2.71
C TYR A 51 -5.81 -8.91 -2.94
N GLU A 52 -6.14 -9.96 -2.18
CA GLU A 52 -5.57 -11.30 -2.43
C GLU A 52 -6.00 -11.86 -3.80
N SER A 53 -7.19 -11.54 -4.31
CA SER A 53 -7.64 -11.95 -5.67
C SER A 53 -6.90 -11.28 -6.81
N ILE A 54 -6.25 -10.17 -6.53
CA ILE A 54 -5.37 -9.44 -7.48
C ILE A 54 -3.88 -9.60 -7.15
N ASN A 55 -3.53 -10.66 -6.44
CA ASN A 55 -2.16 -11.04 -6.08
C ASN A 55 -1.43 -10.04 -5.16
N ILE A 56 -2.16 -9.25 -4.38
CA ILE A 56 -1.59 -8.39 -3.33
C ILE A 56 -1.81 -9.07 -1.98
N PRO A 57 -0.75 -9.60 -1.32
CA PRO A 57 -0.88 -10.28 -0.03
C PRO A 57 -1.39 -9.33 1.06
N VAL A 58 -2.31 -9.83 1.88
CA VAL A 58 -2.87 -9.09 3.02
C VAL A 58 -2.57 -9.81 4.32
N LEU A 59 -1.81 -9.16 5.17
CA LEU A 59 -1.37 -9.63 6.48
C LEU A 59 -1.94 -8.76 7.60
N ASN A 60 -1.66 -9.12 8.82
CA ASN A 60 -1.98 -8.32 9.99
C ASN A 60 -0.94 -8.48 11.10
N ASN A 61 -0.91 -7.53 12.02
CA ASN A 61 0.05 -7.47 13.13
C ASN A 61 -0.18 -8.50 14.26
N LYS A 62 -1.20 -9.36 14.15
CA LYS A 62 -1.43 -10.48 15.08
C LYS A 62 -0.70 -11.76 14.64
N LYS A 63 -0.43 -11.92 13.34
CA LYS A 63 0.22 -13.11 12.76
C LYS A 63 1.69 -12.82 12.39
N ILE A 64 2.49 -12.40 13.37
CA ILE A 64 3.90 -11.99 13.17
C ILE A 64 4.76 -13.08 12.51
N GLY A 65 4.56 -14.34 12.86
CA GLY A 65 5.32 -15.45 12.24
C GLY A 65 5.07 -15.58 10.73
N LYS A 66 3.84 -15.30 10.26
CA LYS A 66 3.54 -15.26 8.82
C LYS A 66 4.22 -14.05 8.15
N LEU A 67 4.17 -12.89 8.81
CA LEU A 67 4.83 -11.70 8.32
C LEU A 67 6.35 -11.89 8.21
N LYS A 68 7.00 -12.37 9.27
CA LYS A 68 8.46 -12.67 9.25
C LYS A 68 8.85 -13.59 8.08
N ARG A 69 8.07 -14.66 7.85
CA ARG A 69 8.32 -15.57 6.73
C ARG A 69 8.19 -14.89 5.36
N SER A 70 7.21 -13.99 5.21
CA SER A 70 7.00 -13.25 3.95
C SER A 70 8.10 -12.22 3.67
N LEU A 71 8.80 -11.75 4.70
CA LEU A 71 9.85 -10.73 4.58
C LEU A 71 11.26 -11.33 4.53
N LYS A 72 11.44 -12.60 4.89
CA LYS A 72 12.75 -13.25 5.00
C LYS A 72 13.52 -13.17 3.68
N ASN A 73 14.79 -12.78 3.76
CA ASN A 73 15.71 -12.62 2.62
C ASN A 73 15.20 -11.60 1.57
N GLN A 74 14.41 -10.61 2.00
CA GLN A 74 13.92 -9.55 1.14
C GLN A 74 14.47 -8.19 1.57
N VAL A 75 14.56 -7.27 0.62
CA VAL A 75 14.73 -5.84 0.89
C VAL A 75 13.33 -5.24 1.01
N VAL A 76 13.03 -4.61 2.14
CA VAL A 76 11.66 -4.19 2.50
C VAL A 76 11.61 -2.73 2.88
N VAL A 77 10.60 -2.03 2.38
CA VAL A 77 10.26 -0.67 2.79
C VAL A 77 8.96 -0.68 3.57
N PHE A 78 8.93 -0.04 4.73
CA PHE A 78 7.70 0.15 5.49
C PHE A 78 7.14 1.55 5.24
N THR A 79 5.98 1.63 4.61
CA THR A 79 5.27 2.89 4.37
C THR A 79 3.89 2.90 5.04
N GLY A 80 3.36 4.08 5.27
CA GLY A 80 2.05 4.28 5.89
C GLY A 80 2.01 5.57 6.72
N GLN A 81 0.80 5.99 7.06
CA GLN A 81 0.56 7.23 7.84
C GLN A 81 1.35 7.25 9.15
N THR A 82 1.66 8.47 9.62
CA THR A 82 2.16 8.68 10.99
C THR A 82 1.15 8.12 11.99
N GLY A 83 1.62 7.41 12.99
CA GLY A 83 0.75 6.75 13.97
C GLY A 83 0.12 5.44 13.49
N ALA A 84 0.34 4.98 12.26
CA ALA A 84 -0.21 3.70 11.77
C ALA A 84 0.36 2.44 12.46
N GLY A 85 1.35 2.58 13.34
CA GLY A 85 1.92 1.48 14.11
C GLY A 85 3.11 0.79 13.43
N LYS A 86 3.85 1.48 12.55
CA LYS A 86 5.06 0.96 11.91
C LYS A 86 6.13 0.56 12.92
N SER A 87 6.50 1.45 13.86
CA SER A 87 7.48 1.17 14.92
C SER A 87 7.06 -0.01 15.78
N SER A 88 5.78 -0.06 16.17
CA SER A 88 5.24 -1.17 16.95
C SER A 88 5.28 -2.49 16.19
N LEU A 89 5.09 -2.45 14.88
CA LEU A 89 5.18 -3.63 14.02
C LEU A 89 6.63 -4.13 13.91
N LEU A 90 7.59 -3.21 13.71
CA LEU A 90 9.02 -3.54 13.68
C LEU A 90 9.51 -4.11 15.01
N ASN A 91 9.13 -3.52 16.15
CA ASN A 91 9.45 -4.06 17.48
C ASN A 91 8.86 -5.46 17.71
N LYS A 92 7.71 -5.79 17.08
CA LYS A 92 7.18 -7.16 17.10
C LYS A 92 7.94 -8.11 16.18
N ILE A 93 8.49 -7.61 15.09
CA ILE A 93 9.36 -8.38 14.20
C ILE A 93 10.70 -8.63 14.88
N ASP A 94 11.29 -7.60 15.50
CA ASP A 94 12.50 -7.73 16.27
C ASP A 94 12.42 -6.90 17.58
N LYS A 95 12.48 -7.61 18.70
CA LYS A 95 12.39 -6.99 20.02
C LYS A 95 13.64 -6.19 20.42
N THR A 96 14.78 -6.41 19.74
CA THR A 96 16.04 -5.71 20.03
C THR A 96 16.02 -4.26 19.55
N LEU A 97 15.14 -3.91 18.60
CA LEU A 97 15.05 -2.57 18.05
C LEU A 97 14.62 -1.49 19.06
N ASN A 98 13.73 -1.85 19.98
CA ASN A 98 13.22 -0.95 21.05
C ASN A 98 12.86 0.46 20.55
N LEU A 99 12.23 0.55 19.36
CA LEU A 99 11.85 1.81 18.73
C LEU A 99 10.72 2.47 19.51
N LYS A 100 10.86 3.75 19.88
CA LYS A 100 9.75 4.53 20.44
C LYS A 100 8.70 4.83 19.38
N THR A 101 7.45 5.00 19.83
CA THR A 101 6.34 5.38 18.93
C THR A 101 6.65 6.72 18.25
N GLY A 102 6.68 6.74 16.93
CA GLY A 102 7.03 7.93 16.14
C GLY A 102 8.49 7.98 15.66
N GLU A 103 9.40 7.17 16.24
CA GLU A 103 10.83 7.22 15.95
C GLU A 103 11.26 6.59 14.62
N ILE A 104 10.40 5.87 13.89
CA ILE A 104 10.83 5.36 12.57
C ILE A 104 11.26 6.52 11.67
N SER A 105 10.54 7.63 11.70
CA SER A 105 10.95 8.84 10.97
C SER A 105 12.18 9.53 11.54
N MET A 106 12.50 9.30 12.84
CA MET A 106 13.60 9.97 13.55
C MET A 106 14.81 9.06 13.78
N ALA A 107 14.63 7.76 13.99
CA ALA A 107 15.76 6.81 14.08
C ALA A 107 16.42 6.61 12.72
N LEU A 108 15.62 6.75 11.66
CA LEU A 108 16.05 6.78 10.28
C LEU A 108 16.50 8.19 9.84
N ASN A 109 16.23 9.25 10.66
CA ASN A 109 16.63 10.65 10.44
C ASN A 109 17.78 11.10 11.35
N ARG A 110 18.58 10.22 11.94
CA ARG A 110 19.78 10.58 12.69
C ARG A 110 20.91 11.00 11.75
N GLY A 111 20.75 12.18 11.19
CA GLY A 111 21.76 12.87 10.40
C GLY A 111 21.20 14.19 9.93
N LYS A 112 21.37 15.25 10.76
CA LYS A 112 21.17 16.63 10.32
C LYS A 112 22.09 16.91 9.13
N HIS A 113 21.46 17.39 8.06
CA HIS A 113 22.06 18.04 6.90
C HIS A 113 22.82 17.18 5.88
N THR A 114 22.28 17.19 4.66
CA THR A 114 22.96 16.94 3.39
C THR A 114 23.50 15.51 3.20
N THR A 115 22.80 14.78 2.50
CA THR A 115 23.09 13.75 1.51
C THR A 115 22.02 12.66 1.51
N ARG A 116 21.57 12.29 0.34
CA ARG A 116 20.63 11.16 0.10
C ARG A 116 21.36 9.84 0.34
N HIS A 117 21.63 9.51 1.59
CA HIS A 117 22.10 8.17 1.94
C HIS A 117 20.89 7.29 2.22
N VAL A 118 20.74 6.25 1.41
CA VAL A 118 19.83 5.14 1.69
C VAL A 118 20.51 4.31 2.77
N GLU A 119 19.98 4.31 3.99
CA GLU A 119 20.47 3.45 5.05
C GLU A 119 19.76 2.10 4.99
N LEU A 120 20.55 1.05 5.03
CA LEU A 120 20.09 -0.34 4.99
C LEU A 120 20.28 -0.94 6.39
N PHE A 121 19.19 -1.35 7.02
CA PHE A 121 19.21 -2.00 8.34
C PHE A 121 18.94 -3.49 8.17
N GLU A 122 19.82 -4.33 8.66
CA GLU A 122 19.55 -5.76 8.73
C GLU A 122 18.71 -6.09 9.96
N LEU A 123 17.64 -6.83 9.74
CA LEU A 123 16.68 -7.23 10.74
C LEU A 123 16.23 -8.68 10.51
N ASN A 124 16.77 -9.65 11.27
CA ASN A 124 16.38 -11.06 11.14
C ASN A 124 16.42 -11.57 9.68
N ASN A 125 17.53 -11.40 8.99
CA ASN A 125 17.73 -11.72 7.57
C ASN A 125 16.74 -10.99 6.63
N THR A 126 16.24 -9.85 7.02
CA THR A 126 15.44 -8.91 6.23
C THR A 126 16.18 -7.59 6.21
N TYR A 127 16.31 -6.98 5.05
CA TYR A 127 16.94 -5.66 4.94
C TYR A 127 15.84 -4.61 4.86
N ILE A 128 15.85 -3.67 5.80
CA ILE A 128 14.91 -2.55 5.82
C ILE A 128 15.60 -1.33 5.25
N VAL A 129 14.97 -0.73 4.24
CA VAL A 129 15.47 0.48 3.59
C VAL A 129 14.68 1.68 4.10
N ASP A 130 15.38 2.70 4.57
CA ASP A 130 14.78 4.02 4.72
C ASP A 130 14.82 4.76 3.38
N THR A 131 13.64 4.99 2.85
CA THR A 131 13.49 5.78 1.63
C THR A 131 12.73 7.05 1.94
N PRO A 132 13.42 8.18 2.17
CA PRO A 132 12.77 9.48 2.42
C PRO A 132 11.82 9.91 1.29
N GLY A 133 11.99 9.38 0.07
CA GLY A 133 11.13 9.66 -1.08
C GLY A 133 9.71 9.06 -1.03
N PHE A 134 9.45 8.04 -0.20
CA PHE A 134 8.11 7.51 -0.01
C PHE A 134 7.21 8.36 0.90
N SER A 135 7.74 9.44 1.50
CA SER A 135 6.94 10.40 2.26
C SER A 135 6.19 11.40 1.39
N ALA A 136 6.68 11.70 0.20
CA ALA A 136 6.02 12.54 -0.79
C ALA A 136 5.29 11.66 -1.83
N LEU A 137 4.16 11.09 -1.41
CA LEU A 137 3.29 10.32 -2.30
C LEU A 137 2.57 11.29 -3.25
N ASP A 138 3.19 11.58 -4.39
CA ASP A 138 2.63 12.45 -5.41
C ASP A 138 2.66 11.78 -6.78
N PHE A 139 1.75 12.21 -7.66
CA PHE A 139 1.65 11.76 -9.04
C PHE A 139 2.16 12.82 -10.03
N ASN A 140 2.89 13.86 -9.56
CA ASN A 140 3.24 15.03 -10.39
C ASN A 140 3.99 14.66 -11.67
N ASP A 141 4.90 13.69 -11.61
CA ASP A 141 5.72 13.25 -12.76
C ASP A 141 5.25 11.89 -13.33
N ILE A 142 4.02 11.47 -13.01
CA ILE A 142 3.46 10.18 -13.41
C ILE A 142 2.36 10.39 -14.43
N SER A 143 2.44 9.71 -15.57
CA SER A 143 1.41 9.80 -16.61
C SER A 143 0.11 9.09 -16.21
N ASP A 144 -1.00 9.49 -16.83
CA ASP A 144 -2.31 8.88 -16.58
C ASP A 144 -2.30 7.39 -16.97
N GLU A 145 -1.55 7.01 -18.01
CA GLU A 145 -1.36 5.62 -18.41
C GLU A 145 -0.60 4.81 -17.35
N GLN A 146 0.44 5.38 -16.78
CA GLN A 146 1.18 4.72 -15.68
C GLN A 146 0.29 4.54 -14.44
N ILE A 147 -0.57 5.52 -14.14
CA ILE A 147 -1.56 5.39 -13.07
C ILE A 147 -2.55 4.28 -13.40
N LYS A 148 -3.11 4.24 -14.63
CA LYS A 148 -4.01 3.18 -15.09
C LYS A 148 -3.36 1.80 -14.94
N ASP A 149 -2.14 1.63 -15.43
CA ASP A 149 -1.43 0.35 -15.43
C ASP A 149 -1.05 -0.12 -14.01
N SER A 150 -0.98 0.80 -13.06
CA SER A 150 -0.77 0.47 -11.64
C SER A 150 -1.97 -0.19 -10.96
N PHE A 151 -3.15 -0.06 -11.56
CA PHE A 151 -4.36 -0.80 -11.18
C PHE A 151 -4.34 -2.16 -11.88
N VAL A 152 -3.49 -3.05 -11.37
CA VAL A 152 -3.11 -4.34 -12.01
C VAL A 152 -4.30 -5.20 -12.40
N GLU A 153 -5.43 -5.07 -11.73
CA GLU A 153 -6.66 -5.77 -12.06
C GLU A 153 -7.28 -5.33 -13.37
N PHE A 154 -7.06 -4.11 -13.83
CA PHE A 154 -7.61 -3.60 -15.09
C PHE A 154 -7.07 -4.37 -16.29
N GLY A 155 -5.82 -4.83 -16.23
CA GLY A 155 -5.20 -5.65 -17.26
C GLY A 155 -5.84 -7.03 -17.48
N LYS A 156 -6.77 -7.45 -16.61
CA LYS A 156 -7.55 -8.69 -16.79
C LYS A 156 -8.72 -8.53 -17.78
N TYR A 157 -9.05 -7.30 -18.16
CA TYR A 157 -10.24 -6.98 -18.96
C TYR A 157 -9.85 -6.44 -20.33
N ASN A 158 -10.22 -7.17 -21.38
CA ASN A 158 -9.98 -6.76 -22.76
C ASN A 158 -11.09 -5.81 -23.22
N CYS A 159 -10.81 -4.50 -23.17
CA CYS A 159 -11.70 -3.48 -23.70
C CYS A 159 -11.66 -3.45 -25.22
N LYS A 160 -12.69 -2.86 -25.84
CA LYS A 160 -12.78 -2.70 -27.30
C LYS A 160 -11.63 -1.85 -27.88
N PHE A 161 -11.17 -0.85 -27.13
CA PHE A 161 -10.10 0.06 -27.53
C PHE A 161 -8.83 -0.23 -26.74
N ASN A 162 -7.70 -0.38 -27.42
CA ASN A 162 -6.40 -0.66 -26.79
C ASN A 162 -5.92 0.46 -25.87
N ASN A 163 -6.30 1.72 -26.15
CA ASN A 163 -5.97 2.90 -25.36
C ASN A 163 -7.07 3.30 -24.38
N CYS A 164 -7.96 2.38 -24.04
CA CYS A 164 -9.05 2.66 -23.11
C CYS A 164 -8.51 3.11 -21.74
N MET A 165 -8.93 4.30 -21.31
CA MET A 165 -8.60 4.84 -19.99
C MET A 165 -9.64 4.48 -18.93
N HIS A 166 -10.70 3.74 -19.30
CA HIS A 166 -11.77 3.25 -18.44
C HIS A 166 -12.55 4.36 -17.70
N ILE A 167 -12.62 5.56 -18.27
CA ILE A 167 -13.30 6.74 -17.66
C ILE A 167 -14.58 7.06 -18.45
N ASN A 168 -14.44 7.51 -19.68
CA ASN A 168 -15.54 8.02 -20.50
C ASN A 168 -15.97 7.03 -21.61
N GLU A 169 -15.14 6.02 -21.89
CA GLU A 169 -15.36 5.11 -23.00
C GLU A 169 -16.63 4.29 -22.82
N LYS A 170 -17.41 4.20 -23.90
CA LYS A 170 -18.54 3.27 -24.00
C LYS A 170 -18.01 1.83 -24.16
N GLU A 171 -18.78 0.85 -23.74
CA GLU A 171 -18.43 -0.58 -23.85
C GLU A 171 -17.11 -0.95 -23.14
N CYS A 172 -16.85 -0.34 -21.99
CA CYS A 172 -15.62 -0.56 -21.22
C CYS A 172 -15.78 -1.75 -20.26
N LYS A 173 -15.00 -2.81 -20.48
CA LYS A 173 -15.04 -4.03 -19.66
C LYS A 173 -14.64 -3.83 -18.21
N VAL A 174 -13.81 -2.83 -17.90
CA VAL A 174 -13.48 -2.46 -16.52
C VAL A 174 -14.70 -1.86 -15.84
N LYS A 175 -15.47 -1.00 -16.52
CA LYS A 175 -16.72 -0.45 -15.94
C LYS A 175 -17.77 -1.54 -15.74
N ASP A 176 -17.93 -2.45 -16.69
CA ASP A 176 -18.80 -3.64 -16.53
C ASP A 176 -18.38 -4.45 -15.29
N ALA A 177 -17.07 -4.62 -15.07
CA ALA A 177 -16.55 -5.36 -13.90
C ALA A 177 -16.81 -4.63 -12.57
N VAL A 178 -16.82 -3.30 -12.57
CA VAL A 178 -17.19 -2.49 -11.39
C VAL A 178 -18.69 -2.67 -11.07
N GLU A 179 -19.55 -2.57 -12.08
CA GLU A 179 -21.00 -2.78 -11.95
C GLU A 179 -21.32 -4.20 -11.43
N ASN A 180 -20.59 -5.19 -11.92
CA ASN A 180 -20.70 -6.59 -11.47
C ASN A 180 -19.94 -6.88 -10.14
N GLN A 181 -19.46 -5.86 -9.42
CA GLN A 181 -18.75 -5.97 -8.14
C GLN A 181 -17.48 -6.86 -8.18
N GLN A 182 -16.91 -7.07 -9.36
CA GLN A 182 -15.63 -7.76 -9.56
C GLN A 182 -14.46 -6.83 -9.22
N ILE A 183 -14.64 -5.54 -9.42
CA ILE A 183 -13.73 -4.48 -8.98
C ILE A 183 -14.45 -3.67 -7.89
N LEU A 184 -13.75 -3.34 -6.81
CA LEU A 184 -14.31 -2.49 -5.75
C LEU A 184 -14.61 -1.10 -6.30
N LEU A 185 -15.84 -0.62 -6.10
CA LEU A 185 -16.25 0.72 -6.51
C LEU A 185 -15.32 1.79 -5.93
N SER A 186 -14.96 1.70 -4.64
CA SER A 186 -14.03 2.63 -3.99
C SER A 186 -12.68 2.72 -4.70
N ARG A 187 -12.17 1.59 -5.17
CA ARG A 187 -10.88 1.52 -5.88
C ARG A 187 -10.98 2.16 -7.27
N TYR A 188 -12.06 1.90 -7.98
CA TYR A 188 -12.32 2.54 -9.28
C TYR A 188 -12.55 4.07 -9.13
N GLU A 189 -13.28 4.53 -8.12
CA GLU A 189 -13.45 5.95 -7.83
C GLU A 189 -12.11 6.63 -7.47
N ASN A 190 -11.26 5.96 -6.68
CA ASN A 190 -9.91 6.44 -6.39
C ASN A 190 -9.09 6.58 -7.68
N TYR A 191 -9.10 5.57 -8.56
CA TYR A 191 -8.46 5.63 -9.87
C TYR A 191 -8.90 6.88 -10.66
N LYS A 192 -10.21 7.08 -10.82
CA LYS A 192 -10.75 8.26 -11.52
C LYS A 192 -10.27 9.57 -10.91
N SER A 193 -10.19 9.63 -9.57
CA SER A 193 -9.74 10.83 -8.87
C SER A 193 -8.25 11.10 -9.09
N PHE A 194 -7.43 10.07 -9.29
CA PHE A 194 -5.99 10.20 -9.51
C PHE A 194 -5.67 10.67 -10.93
N VAL A 195 -6.43 10.22 -11.94
CA VAL A 195 -6.28 10.61 -13.34
C VAL A 195 -6.85 12.01 -13.64
N LYS A 196 -7.93 12.42 -12.96
CA LYS A 196 -8.60 13.72 -13.19
C LYS A 196 -7.92 14.94 -12.55
N ARG A 197 -6.69 14.84 -12.08
CA ARG A 197 -5.98 15.92 -11.35
C ARG A 197 -5.37 17.02 -12.21
N LYS A 198 -5.70 17.05 -13.50
CA LYS A 198 -5.32 18.15 -14.40
C LYS A 198 -6.42 19.18 -14.51
#